data_e0e4d6427d171a7d34c7a907a0587f18
#
_entry.id   e0e4d6427d171a7d34c7a907a0587f18
#
_cell.length_a   1.000
_cell.length_b   1.000
_cell.length_c   1.000
_cell.angle_alpha   90.00
_cell.angle_beta   90.00
_cell.angle_gamma   90.00
#
_symmetry.space_group_name_H-M   'P 1'
#
loop_
_entity.id
_entity.type
_entity.pdbx_description
1 polymer ?
#
loop_
_entity_poly.entity_id
_entity_poly.type
_entity_poly.pdbx_seq_one_letter_code
_entity_poly.pdbx_strand_id
1 'polypeptide(L)'
;SRKEVKVLIKKGQIKVNEEVIKSDKFQVKEFDDQITYLDEPLVYQKDFYYVLNKPAGVISATQDNYEQTVMDLLSDEDYREDLFPVGRLDKDTEGLLILTNDGKLAHRLLSPKKHVEKEYFAKVKGVMTEEDIDSFARGLVIDKGEQTLPAQLFIDSIDHEEETSAIRLILHEGKFHQVKRMVQAVGKEVTYLKRLRMGGFLLP
;
A
#
# COMPACT_ATOMS: atom_id res chain seq x y z
N SER A 1 -23.21 -9.13 11.68
CA SER A 1 -22.59 -10.12 12.61
C SER A 1 -23.18 -11.51 12.42
N ARG A 2 -22.50 -12.56 12.85
CA ARG A 2 -23.03 -13.94 12.84
C ARG A 2 -24.38 -14.08 13.56
N LYS A 3 -24.60 -13.29 14.61
CA LYS A 3 -25.89 -13.28 15.35
C LYS A 3 -27.03 -12.73 14.50
N GLU A 4 -26.80 -11.65 13.78
CA GLU A 4 -27.76 -11.04 12.87
C GLU A 4 -28.12 -11.98 11.73
N VAL A 5 -27.12 -12.59 11.09
CA VAL A 5 -27.34 -13.57 10.00
C VAL A 5 -28.24 -14.73 10.49
N LYS A 6 -28.01 -15.26 11.69
CA LYS A 6 -28.87 -16.31 12.26
C LYS A 6 -30.33 -15.85 12.44
N VAL A 7 -30.56 -14.59 12.78
CA VAL A 7 -31.91 -14.03 12.88
C VAL A 7 -32.55 -13.93 11.50
N LEU A 8 -31.81 -13.47 10.48
CA LEU A 8 -32.31 -13.34 9.12
C LEU A 8 -32.67 -14.72 8.52
N ILE A 9 -31.85 -15.75 8.77
CA ILE A 9 -32.11 -17.14 8.36
C ILE A 9 -33.41 -17.66 9.02
N LYS A 10 -33.57 -17.47 10.33
CA LYS A 10 -34.78 -17.88 11.03
C LYS A 10 -36.06 -17.18 10.53
N LYS A 11 -35.94 -15.93 10.11
CA LYS A 11 -37.04 -15.16 9.50
C LYS A 11 -37.34 -15.59 8.05
N GLY A 12 -36.53 -16.51 7.45
CA GLY A 12 -36.72 -16.95 6.09
C GLY A 12 -36.36 -15.93 5.03
N GLN A 13 -35.51 -14.96 5.40
CA GLN A 13 -35.11 -13.87 4.52
C GLN A 13 -33.88 -14.20 3.66
N ILE A 14 -33.27 -15.37 3.92
CA ILE A 14 -32.10 -15.86 3.17
C ILE A 14 -32.51 -17.05 2.31
N LYS A 15 -32.16 -16.98 1.03
CA LYS A 15 -32.32 -18.10 0.11
C LYS A 15 -30.95 -18.54 -0.43
N VAL A 16 -30.81 -19.81 -0.73
CA VAL A 16 -29.70 -20.39 -1.45
C VAL A 16 -30.26 -21.10 -2.69
N ASN A 17 -29.83 -20.72 -3.87
CA ASN A 17 -30.37 -21.22 -5.15
C ASN A 17 -31.90 -21.17 -5.20
N GLU A 18 -32.45 -20.01 -4.83
CA GLU A 18 -33.91 -19.71 -4.77
C GLU A 18 -34.69 -20.41 -3.65
N GLU A 19 -34.08 -21.34 -2.92
CA GLU A 19 -34.71 -22.03 -1.80
C GLU A 19 -34.47 -21.34 -0.46
N VAL A 20 -35.55 -21.12 0.32
CA VAL A 20 -35.43 -20.54 1.67
C VAL A 20 -34.74 -21.51 2.59
N ILE A 21 -33.61 -21.08 3.18
CA ILE A 21 -32.92 -21.83 4.22
C ILE A 21 -33.41 -21.38 5.61
N LYS A 22 -33.55 -22.33 6.54
CA LYS A 22 -33.97 -22.07 7.93
C LYS A 22 -32.95 -22.52 8.96
N SER A 23 -31.89 -23.18 8.53
CA SER A 23 -30.82 -23.67 9.39
C SER A 23 -29.52 -22.90 9.17
N ASP A 24 -28.94 -22.38 10.24
CA ASP A 24 -27.62 -21.73 10.24
C ASP A 24 -26.46 -22.74 10.07
N LYS A 25 -26.77 -24.02 10.02
CA LYS A 25 -25.83 -25.11 9.73
C LYS A 25 -25.81 -25.54 8.27
N PHE A 26 -26.64 -24.92 7.42
CA PHE A 26 -26.66 -25.20 5.99
C PHE A 26 -25.26 -24.92 5.40
N GLN A 27 -24.73 -25.90 4.65
CA GLN A 27 -23.43 -25.79 4.02
C GLN A 27 -23.56 -25.18 2.62
N VAL A 28 -22.97 -24.03 2.43
CA VAL A 28 -22.97 -23.29 1.16
C VAL A 28 -21.68 -23.60 0.41
N LYS A 29 -21.78 -23.83 -0.89
CA LYS A 29 -20.63 -23.89 -1.79
C LYS A 29 -20.27 -22.48 -2.24
N GLU A 30 -19.11 -22.00 -1.75
CA GLU A 30 -18.65 -20.61 -1.79
C GLU A 30 -18.75 -19.95 -3.20
N PHE A 31 -18.50 -20.73 -4.27
CA PHE A 31 -18.44 -20.20 -5.64
C PHE A 31 -19.55 -20.72 -6.55
N ASP A 32 -20.33 -21.69 -6.10
CA ASP A 32 -21.33 -22.36 -6.92
C ASP A 32 -22.75 -21.94 -6.55
N ASP A 33 -22.99 -21.64 -5.26
CA ASP A 33 -24.33 -21.34 -4.76
C ASP A 33 -24.61 -19.83 -4.82
N GLN A 34 -25.80 -19.49 -5.31
CA GLN A 34 -26.32 -18.14 -5.31
C GLN A 34 -27.09 -17.89 -4.02
N ILE A 35 -26.62 -16.90 -3.25
CA ILE A 35 -27.28 -16.47 -2.01
C ILE A 35 -28.03 -15.19 -2.26
N THR A 36 -29.26 -15.09 -1.77
CA THR A 36 -30.06 -13.86 -1.79
C THR A 36 -30.51 -13.47 -0.38
N TYR A 37 -30.62 -12.18 -0.14
CA TYR A 37 -31.25 -11.58 1.01
C TYR A 37 -32.41 -10.70 0.56
N LEU A 38 -33.62 -11.01 1.02
CA LEU A 38 -34.86 -10.37 0.56
C LEU A 38 -34.98 -10.35 -0.98
N ASP A 39 -34.60 -11.47 -1.60
CA ASP A 39 -34.58 -11.69 -3.06
C ASP A 39 -33.50 -10.90 -3.81
N GLU A 40 -32.70 -10.08 -3.12
CA GLU A 40 -31.55 -9.38 -3.72
C GLU A 40 -30.30 -10.28 -3.67
N PRO A 41 -29.60 -10.49 -4.79
CA PRO A 41 -28.41 -11.34 -4.81
C PRO A 41 -27.27 -10.74 -3.99
N LEU A 42 -26.64 -11.58 -3.17
CA LEU A 42 -25.44 -11.26 -2.43
C LEU A 42 -24.22 -11.71 -3.24
N VAL A 43 -23.36 -10.77 -3.57
CA VAL A 43 -22.08 -11.08 -4.21
C VAL A 43 -21.06 -11.40 -3.12
N TYR A 44 -20.58 -12.66 -3.13
CA TYR A 44 -19.47 -13.04 -2.25
C TYR A 44 -18.15 -12.59 -2.84
N GLN A 45 -17.43 -11.75 -2.12
CA GLN A 45 -16.08 -11.33 -2.45
C GLN A 45 -15.18 -11.69 -1.26
N LYS A 46 -14.19 -12.53 -1.52
CA LYS A 46 -13.26 -13.02 -0.51
C LYS A 46 -12.09 -12.07 -0.31
N ASP A 47 -11.49 -11.69 -1.43
CA ASP A 47 -10.28 -10.88 -1.43
C ASP A 47 -10.61 -9.44 -1.86
N PHE A 48 -10.11 -8.48 -1.12
CA PHE A 48 -10.30 -7.05 -1.36
C PHE A 48 -8.95 -6.40 -1.67
N TYR A 49 -8.96 -5.48 -2.62
CA TYR A 49 -7.76 -4.76 -3.07
C TYR A 49 -8.11 -3.29 -3.25
N TYR A 50 -7.46 -2.44 -2.49
CA TYR A 50 -7.61 -1.00 -2.58
C TYR A 50 -6.26 -0.36 -2.88
N VAL A 51 -6.23 0.58 -3.80
CA VAL A 51 -5.09 1.45 -4.03
C VAL A 51 -5.39 2.80 -3.40
N LEU A 52 -4.68 3.10 -2.34
CA LEU A 52 -4.81 4.35 -1.59
C LEU A 52 -3.74 5.33 -2.06
N ASN A 53 -4.12 6.57 -2.34
CA ASN A 53 -3.20 7.71 -2.36
C ASN A 53 -3.07 8.23 -0.94
N LYS A 54 -2.15 7.64 -0.19
CA LYS A 54 -1.97 7.97 1.23
C LYS A 54 -1.58 9.45 1.38
N PRO A 55 -2.27 10.24 2.19
CA PRO A 55 -1.85 11.59 2.52
C PRO A 55 -0.71 11.60 3.54
N ALA A 56 -0.01 12.72 3.67
CA ALA A 56 0.87 12.97 4.79
C ALA A 56 0.07 13.08 6.10
N GLY A 57 0.72 12.80 7.22
CA GLY A 57 0.12 12.90 8.56
C GLY A 57 -0.56 11.63 9.05
N VAL A 58 -0.68 10.61 8.21
CA VAL A 58 -1.34 9.34 8.52
C VAL A 58 -0.33 8.20 8.53
N ILE A 59 -0.41 7.30 9.50
CA ILE A 59 0.50 6.16 9.61
C ILE A 59 -0.01 4.90 8.88
N SER A 60 0.92 4.10 8.39
CA SER A 60 0.65 2.81 7.73
C SER A 60 0.48 1.70 8.77
N ALA A 61 -0.62 1.75 9.52
CA ALA A 61 -0.98 0.78 10.54
C ALA A 61 -2.47 0.42 10.42
N THR A 62 -2.86 -0.70 11.01
CA THR A 62 -4.27 -1.11 11.06
C THR A 62 -5.04 -0.45 12.20
N GLN A 63 -4.35 -0.13 13.28
CA GLN A 63 -4.90 0.60 14.43
C GLN A 63 -3.78 1.29 15.20
N ASP A 64 -4.09 2.40 15.84
CA ASP A 64 -3.22 3.10 16.77
C ASP A 64 -4.08 3.88 17.78
N ASN A 65 -3.54 4.11 19.00
CA ASN A 65 -4.30 4.79 20.06
C ASN A 65 -4.19 6.32 20.01
N TYR A 66 -3.21 6.84 19.27
CA TYR A 66 -2.86 8.26 19.26
C TYR A 66 -2.83 8.86 17.85
N GLU A 67 -2.56 8.05 16.85
CA GLU A 67 -2.31 8.49 15.48
C GLU A 67 -3.42 8.02 14.54
N GLN A 68 -3.78 8.87 13.60
CA GLN A 68 -4.67 8.46 12.51
C GLN A 68 -3.97 7.45 11.62
N THR A 69 -4.65 6.35 11.32
CA THR A 69 -4.15 5.27 10.48
C THR A 69 -4.74 5.32 9.08
N VAL A 70 -4.14 4.59 8.15
CA VAL A 70 -4.68 4.43 6.79
C VAL A 70 -6.04 3.75 6.78
N MET A 71 -6.40 2.96 7.80
CA MET A 71 -7.71 2.32 7.92
C MET A 71 -8.81 3.34 8.23
N ASP A 72 -8.48 4.42 8.95
CA ASP A 72 -9.42 5.49 9.29
C ASP A 72 -9.82 6.36 8.08
N LEU A 73 -9.14 6.17 6.94
CA LEU A 73 -9.44 6.87 5.69
C LEU A 73 -10.50 6.15 4.83
N LEU A 74 -10.80 4.90 5.17
CA LEU A 74 -11.78 4.10 4.44
C LEU A 74 -13.20 4.51 4.83
N SER A 75 -14.11 4.45 3.85
CA SER A 75 -15.54 4.56 4.11
C SER A 75 -16.04 3.34 4.89
N ASP A 76 -17.19 3.46 5.54
CA ASP A 76 -17.83 2.32 6.23
C ASP A 76 -18.12 1.15 5.26
N GLU A 77 -18.37 1.46 4.00
CA GLU A 77 -18.62 0.46 2.95
C GLU A 77 -17.35 -0.31 2.55
N ASP A 78 -16.21 0.38 2.53
CA ASP A 78 -14.92 -0.19 2.12
C ASP A 78 -14.15 -0.82 3.28
N TYR A 79 -14.45 -0.41 4.52
CA TYR A 79 -13.76 -0.93 5.68
C TYR A 79 -14.02 -2.42 5.89
N ARG A 80 -12.93 -3.17 6.10
CA ARG A 80 -12.95 -4.57 6.53
C ARG A 80 -11.92 -4.76 7.62
N GLU A 81 -12.30 -5.47 8.66
CA GLU A 81 -11.46 -5.71 9.84
C GLU A 81 -10.17 -6.49 9.50
N ASP A 82 -10.20 -7.30 8.43
CA ASP A 82 -9.10 -8.13 7.98
C ASP A 82 -8.16 -7.46 6.96
N LEU A 83 -8.42 -6.19 6.58
CA LEU A 83 -7.54 -5.42 5.71
C LEU A 83 -6.26 -5.01 6.44
N PHE A 84 -5.17 -4.99 5.70
CA PHE A 84 -3.89 -4.47 6.16
C PHE A 84 -3.12 -3.78 5.02
N PRO A 85 -2.23 -2.83 5.34
CA PRO A 85 -1.39 -2.20 4.34
C PRO A 85 -0.28 -3.13 3.86
N VAL A 86 -0.03 -3.14 2.55
CA VAL A 86 1.09 -3.86 1.92
C VAL A 86 2.34 -3.01 2.01
N GLY A 87 3.11 -3.26 3.06
CA GLY A 87 4.25 -2.45 3.42
C GLY A 87 3.86 -1.18 4.16
N ARG A 88 4.84 -0.32 4.31
CA ARG A 88 4.70 0.91 5.11
C ARG A 88 5.29 2.08 4.36
N LEU A 89 4.55 3.18 4.32
CA LEU A 89 5.05 4.51 4.04
C LEU A 89 5.16 5.28 5.34
N ASP A 90 6.18 6.12 5.46
CA ASP A 90 6.36 6.98 6.63
C ASP A 90 5.17 7.92 6.79
N LYS A 91 4.97 8.45 7.99
CA LYS A 91 3.86 9.37 8.29
C LYS A 91 3.82 10.57 7.35
N ASP A 92 4.98 11.13 7.02
CA ASP A 92 5.13 12.29 6.14
C ASP A 92 5.25 11.94 4.65
N THR A 93 5.34 10.66 4.29
CA THR A 93 5.40 10.17 2.92
C THR A 93 4.01 9.95 2.36
N GLU A 94 3.79 10.44 1.16
CA GLU A 94 2.53 10.32 0.44
C GLU A 94 2.57 9.22 -0.63
N GLY A 95 1.41 8.98 -1.24
CA GLY A 95 1.29 8.22 -2.48
C GLY A 95 0.77 6.80 -2.31
N LEU A 96 1.14 5.96 -3.26
CA LEU A 96 0.56 4.64 -3.45
C LEU A 96 0.83 3.72 -2.26
N LEU A 97 -0.26 3.28 -1.63
CA LEU A 97 -0.26 2.22 -0.64
C LEU A 97 -1.41 1.25 -0.96
N ILE A 98 -1.10 -0.02 -1.01
CA ILE A 98 -2.11 -1.07 -1.26
C ILE A 98 -2.65 -1.54 0.09
N LEU A 99 -3.98 -1.61 0.21
CA LEU A 99 -4.67 -2.24 1.33
C LEU A 99 -5.34 -3.52 0.81
N THR A 100 -5.16 -4.63 1.48
CA THR A 100 -5.72 -5.92 1.07
C THR A 100 -5.82 -6.87 2.26
N ASN A 101 -6.63 -7.92 2.11
CA ASN A 101 -6.65 -9.09 3.00
C ASN A 101 -5.98 -10.31 2.34
N ASP A 102 -5.41 -10.17 1.12
CA ASP A 102 -4.65 -11.20 0.43
C ASP A 102 -3.19 -11.24 0.90
N GLY A 103 -2.92 -12.06 1.92
CA GLY A 103 -1.58 -12.25 2.46
C GLY A 103 -0.57 -12.82 1.46
N LYS A 104 -1.02 -13.59 0.46
CA LYS A 104 -0.13 -14.14 -0.57
C LYS A 104 0.37 -13.06 -1.52
N LEU A 105 -0.52 -12.15 -1.95
CA LEU A 105 -0.13 -10.99 -2.75
C LEU A 105 0.82 -10.10 -1.96
N ALA A 106 0.47 -9.75 -0.72
CA ALA A 106 1.32 -8.92 0.13
C ALA A 106 2.73 -9.50 0.30
N HIS A 107 2.82 -10.79 0.58
CA HIS A 107 4.10 -11.48 0.69
C HIS A 107 4.92 -11.41 -0.60
N ARG A 108 4.29 -11.58 -1.78
CA ARG A 108 4.97 -11.48 -3.08
C ARG A 108 5.49 -10.07 -3.34
N LEU A 109 4.71 -9.05 -3.01
CA LEU A 109 5.08 -7.64 -3.23
C LEU A 109 6.17 -7.16 -2.27
N LEU A 110 6.23 -7.70 -1.05
CA LEU A 110 7.16 -7.28 -0.01
C LEU A 110 8.43 -8.13 0.07
N SER A 111 8.42 -9.31 -0.54
CA SER A 111 9.56 -10.25 -0.48
C SER A 111 10.83 -9.63 -1.07
N PRO A 112 11.93 -9.52 -0.32
CA PRO A 112 13.20 -9.01 -0.85
C PRO A 112 13.73 -9.81 -2.04
N LYS A 113 13.44 -11.12 -2.07
CA LYS A 113 13.85 -12.02 -3.17
C LYS A 113 13.15 -11.75 -4.50
N LYS A 114 12.03 -11.05 -4.49
CA LYS A 114 11.26 -10.73 -5.70
C LYS A 114 11.68 -9.42 -6.33
N HIS A 115 12.47 -8.61 -5.64
CA HIS A 115 12.98 -7.32 -6.14
C HIS A 115 11.91 -6.45 -6.81
N VAL A 116 10.71 -6.43 -6.22
CA VAL A 116 9.58 -5.65 -6.76
C VAL A 116 9.95 -4.18 -6.78
N GLU A 117 9.85 -3.57 -7.97
CA GLU A 117 10.16 -2.17 -8.17
C GLU A 117 9.20 -1.25 -7.43
N LYS A 118 9.75 -0.22 -6.84
CA LYS A 118 9.02 0.89 -6.23
C LYS A 118 9.56 2.19 -6.80
N GLU A 119 8.69 2.99 -7.38
CA GLU A 119 9.02 4.28 -7.95
C GLU A 119 8.54 5.40 -7.04
N TYR A 120 9.44 6.34 -6.80
CA TYR A 120 9.20 7.50 -5.96
C TYR A 120 9.47 8.79 -6.72
N PHE A 121 8.68 9.81 -6.41
CA PHE A 121 9.00 11.20 -6.69
C PHE A 121 9.47 11.87 -5.40
N ALA A 122 10.52 12.67 -5.48
CA ALA A 122 11.01 13.44 -4.34
C ALA A 122 11.40 14.87 -4.72
N LYS A 123 11.14 15.80 -3.80
CA LYS A 123 11.77 17.11 -3.81
C LYS A 123 12.96 17.08 -2.87
N VAL A 124 14.06 17.65 -3.31
CA VAL A 124 15.36 17.58 -2.64
C VAL A 124 15.89 18.99 -2.45
N LYS A 125 16.34 19.30 -1.22
CA LYS A 125 17.19 20.44 -0.95
C LYS A 125 18.62 20.06 -1.29
N GLY A 126 19.20 20.76 -2.26
CA GLY A 126 20.49 20.48 -2.88
C GLY A 126 20.35 20.24 -4.39
N VAL A 127 21.43 20.47 -5.11
CA VAL A 127 21.52 20.24 -6.54
C VAL A 127 22.02 18.83 -6.78
N MET A 128 21.15 17.96 -7.29
CA MET A 128 21.49 16.60 -7.68
C MET A 128 22.33 16.62 -8.96
N THR A 129 23.27 15.69 -9.06
CA THR A 129 24.31 15.67 -10.13
C THR A 129 24.32 14.31 -10.83
N GLU A 130 25.00 14.25 -11.99
CA GLU A 130 25.27 12.97 -12.70
C GLU A 130 26.10 12.02 -11.85
N GLU A 131 27.00 12.52 -11.02
CA GLU A 131 27.76 11.71 -10.06
C GLU A 131 26.84 11.03 -9.03
N ASP A 132 25.78 11.72 -8.60
CA ASP A 132 24.77 11.14 -7.75
C ASP A 132 24.02 10.01 -8.46
N ILE A 133 23.66 10.19 -9.74
CA ILE A 133 23.04 9.14 -10.56
C ILE A 133 23.93 7.88 -10.61
N ASP A 134 25.23 8.06 -10.86
CA ASP A 134 26.18 6.95 -10.90
C ASP A 134 26.35 6.27 -9.55
N SER A 135 26.34 7.04 -8.46
CA SER A 135 26.44 6.52 -7.10
C SER A 135 25.22 5.68 -6.73
N PHE A 136 24.03 6.13 -7.04
CA PHE A 136 22.79 5.37 -6.85
C PHE A 136 22.79 4.08 -7.70
N ALA A 137 23.27 4.16 -8.95
CA ALA A 137 23.34 3.00 -9.85
C ALA A 137 24.32 1.91 -9.38
N ARG A 138 25.37 2.28 -8.67
CA ARG A 138 26.30 1.33 -8.04
C ARG A 138 25.82 0.79 -6.70
N GLY A 139 24.85 1.44 -6.08
CA GLY A 139 24.50 1.27 -4.69
C GLY A 139 25.38 2.12 -3.77
N LEU A 140 24.82 2.51 -2.65
CA LEU A 140 25.42 3.40 -1.64
C LEU A 140 25.60 2.70 -0.32
N VAL A 141 26.60 3.14 0.43
CA VAL A 141 26.65 2.89 1.87
C VAL A 141 25.91 4.05 2.55
N ILE A 142 24.79 3.71 3.19
CA ILE A 142 24.00 4.66 3.97
C ILE A 142 24.41 4.58 5.44
N ASP A 143 23.84 5.45 6.28
CA ASP A 143 24.17 5.48 7.70
C ASP A 143 24.12 4.08 8.35
N LYS A 144 24.89 3.91 9.42
CA LYS A 144 25.10 2.61 10.10
C LYS A 144 25.76 1.53 9.24
N GLY A 145 26.34 1.91 8.10
CA GLY A 145 27.10 1.01 7.24
C GLY A 145 26.25 0.05 6.40
N GLU A 146 24.94 0.34 6.24
CA GLU A 146 24.09 -0.47 5.38
C GLU A 146 24.37 -0.20 3.91
N GLN A 147 24.59 -1.27 3.14
CA GLN A 147 24.75 -1.21 1.68
C GLN A 147 23.39 -1.30 1.00
N THR A 148 23.08 -0.36 0.10
CA THR A 148 21.90 -0.43 -0.74
C THR A 148 22.13 -1.24 -2.00
N LEU A 149 21.07 -1.80 -2.55
CA LEU A 149 21.06 -2.32 -3.92
C LEU A 149 21.19 -1.17 -4.92
N PRO A 150 21.63 -1.46 -6.17
CA PRO A 150 21.54 -0.51 -7.26
C PRO A 150 20.14 0.08 -7.40
N ALA A 151 20.08 1.39 -7.62
CA ALA A 151 18.84 2.13 -7.83
C ALA A 151 18.97 3.04 -9.05
N GLN A 152 17.85 3.31 -9.72
CA GLN A 152 17.81 4.22 -10.85
C GLN A 152 17.34 5.59 -10.37
N LEU A 153 18.18 6.60 -10.57
CA LEU A 153 17.90 7.99 -10.25
C LEU A 153 17.70 8.78 -11.54
N PHE A 154 16.62 9.54 -11.61
CA PHE A 154 16.31 10.48 -12.68
C PHE A 154 16.19 11.89 -12.09
N ILE A 155 16.88 12.85 -12.68
CA ILE A 155 16.77 14.26 -12.31
C ILE A 155 15.79 14.91 -13.27
N ASP A 156 14.59 15.23 -12.79
CA ASP A 156 13.52 15.79 -13.61
C ASP A 156 13.69 17.30 -13.81
N SER A 157 14.11 18.02 -12.75
CA SER A 157 14.42 19.44 -12.82
C SER A 157 15.38 19.87 -11.70
N ILE A 158 16.07 20.98 -11.94
CA ILE A 158 16.96 21.64 -10.98
C ILE A 158 16.60 23.13 -10.97
N ASP A 159 16.47 23.67 -9.78
CA ASP A 159 16.44 25.11 -9.54
C ASP A 159 17.78 25.52 -8.90
N HIS A 160 18.61 26.18 -9.71
CA HIS A 160 19.94 26.61 -9.27
C HIS A 160 19.91 27.82 -8.32
N GLU A 161 18.87 28.64 -8.39
CA GLU A 161 18.72 29.82 -7.53
C GLU A 161 18.34 29.37 -6.10
N GLU A 162 17.37 28.47 -6.00
CA GLU A 162 16.90 27.92 -4.74
C GLU A 162 17.74 26.70 -4.25
N GLU A 163 18.67 26.22 -5.07
CA GLU A 163 19.48 25.03 -4.83
C GLU A 163 18.61 23.81 -4.46
N THR A 164 17.59 23.56 -5.28
CA THR A 164 16.68 22.41 -5.12
C THR A 164 16.63 21.56 -6.38
N SER A 165 16.19 20.31 -6.22
CA SER A 165 16.01 19.36 -7.31
C SER A 165 14.69 18.61 -7.16
N ALA A 166 14.06 18.26 -8.27
CA ALA A 166 12.99 17.29 -8.34
C ALA A 166 13.52 16.01 -9.00
N ILE A 167 13.33 14.88 -8.36
CA ILE A 167 13.86 13.59 -8.82
C ILE A 167 12.80 12.51 -8.84
N ARG A 168 13.04 11.48 -9.68
CA ARG A 168 12.40 10.18 -9.57
C ARG A 168 13.42 9.11 -9.26
N LEU A 169 12.99 8.11 -8.52
CA LEU A 169 13.86 7.07 -8.03
C LEU A 169 13.16 5.72 -8.10
N ILE A 170 13.81 4.71 -8.72
CA ILE A 170 13.32 3.34 -8.75
C ILE A 170 14.20 2.48 -7.86
N LEU A 171 13.59 1.89 -6.83
CA LEU A 171 14.21 0.97 -5.88
C LEU A 171 13.69 -0.44 -6.06
N HIS A 172 14.52 -1.44 -5.78
CA HIS A 172 14.21 -2.88 -5.78
C HIS A 172 14.16 -3.49 -4.37
N GLU A 173 14.19 -2.65 -3.36
CA GLU A 173 14.17 -3.01 -1.94
C GLU A 173 13.41 -1.95 -1.13
N GLY A 174 13.33 -2.11 0.16
CA GLY A 174 12.61 -1.17 1.04
C GLY A 174 13.20 -1.15 2.44
N LYS A 175 14.42 -0.62 2.60
CA LYS A 175 15.03 -0.38 3.91
C LYS A 175 14.32 0.78 4.61
N PHE A 176 14.46 0.82 5.93
CA PHE A 176 13.90 1.91 6.75
C PHE A 176 14.37 3.28 6.25
N HIS A 177 13.43 4.17 5.93
CA HIS A 177 13.67 5.53 5.41
C HIS A 177 14.68 5.57 4.24
N GLN A 178 14.65 4.58 3.37
CA GLN A 178 15.73 4.36 2.39
C GLN A 178 15.98 5.53 1.47
N VAL A 179 14.94 6.11 0.85
CA VAL A 179 15.10 7.25 -0.07
C VAL A 179 15.75 8.44 0.65
N LYS A 180 15.25 8.77 1.83
CA LYS A 180 15.78 9.88 2.65
C LYS A 180 17.25 9.65 3.01
N ARG A 181 17.60 8.44 3.42
CA ARG A 181 18.97 8.06 3.82
C ARG A 181 19.92 8.02 2.64
N MET A 182 19.48 7.57 1.46
CA MET A 182 20.29 7.59 0.24
C MET A 182 20.60 9.01 -0.21
N VAL A 183 19.61 9.89 -0.22
CA VAL A 183 19.79 11.31 -0.57
C VAL A 183 20.71 12.00 0.43
N GLN A 184 20.58 11.69 1.72
CA GLN A 184 21.46 12.19 2.76
C GLN A 184 22.92 11.71 2.59
N ALA A 185 23.11 10.47 2.13
CA ALA A 185 24.45 9.92 1.88
C ALA A 185 25.22 10.65 0.78
N VAL A 186 24.54 11.35 -0.13
CA VAL A 186 25.15 12.23 -1.14
C VAL A 186 25.11 13.72 -0.75
N GLY A 187 24.88 14.00 0.53
CA GLY A 187 24.97 15.35 1.09
C GLY A 187 23.77 16.26 0.83
N LYS A 188 22.62 15.70 0.51
CA LYS A 188 21.38 16.42 0.21
C LYS A 188 20.25 15.96 1.13
N GLU A 189 19.07 16.59 1.05
CA GLU A 189 17.95 16.31 1.96
C GLU A 189 16.63 16.20 1.18
N VAL A 190 15.86 15.15 1.44
CA VAL A 190 14.49 15.01 0.93
C VAL A 190 13.56 15.91 1.74
N THR A 191 12.86 16.80 1.05
CA THR A 191 11.85 17.70 1.64
C THR A 191 10.42 17.26 1.37
N TYR A 192 10.21 16.46 0.34
CA TYR A 192 8.91 15.86 -0.03
C TYR A 192 9.15 14.50 -0.67
N LEU A 193 8.31 13.51 -0.33
CA LEU A 193 8.42 12.16 -0.86
C LEU A 193 7.03 11.59 -1.16
N LYS A 194 6.88 11.02 -2.36
CA LYS A 194 5.65 10.38 -2.81
C LYS A 194 5.96 9.10 -3.57
N ARG A 195 5.35 7.98 -3.18
CA ARG A 195 5.42 6.75 -3.96
C ARG A 195 4.42 6.77 -5.10
N LEU A 196 4.88 6.62 -6.32
CA LEU A 196 4.09 6.65 -7.54
C LEU A 196 3.65 5.26 -8.00
N ARG A 197 4.49 4.25 -7.77
CA ARG A 197 4.31 2.90 -8.29
C ARG A 197 4.88 1.84 -7.35
N MET A 198 4.23 0.69 -7.33
CA MET A 198 4.73 -0.53 -6.69
C MET A 198 4.41 -1.73 -7.59
N GLY A 199 5.47 -2.33 -8.19
CA GLY A 199 5.29 -3.37 -9.19
C GLY A 199 4.43 -2.89 -10.37
N GLY A 200 3.37 -3.61 -10.67
CA GLY A 200 2.40 -3.24 -11.71
C GLY A 200 1.31 -2.25 -11.27
N PHE A 201 1.27 -1.86 -10.00
CA PHE A 201 0.28 -0.90 -9.48
C PHE A 201 0.78 0.53 -9.63
N LEU A 202 -0.02 1.34 -10.28
CA LEU A 202 0.25 2.76 -10.50
C LEU A 202 -0.71 3.61 -9.67
N LEU A 203 -0.22 4.76 -9.22
CA LEU A 203 -1.07 5.79 -8.65
C LEU A 203 -1.86 6.44 -9.80
N PRO A 204 -3.20 6.50 -9.72
CA PRO A 204 -4.02 7.13 -10.74
C PRO A 204 -3.84 8.63 -10.80
#